data_7eb4d1d0b1c79d7b322bb938d44d7315
#
_entry.id   7eb4d1d0b1c79d7b322bb938d44d7315
#
_cell.length_a   1.000
_cell.length_b   1.000
_cell.length_c   1.000
_cell.angle_alpha   90.00
_cell.angle_beta   90.00
_cell.angle_gamma   90.00
#
_symmetry.space_group_name_H-M   'P 1'
#
loop_
_entity.id
_entity.type
_entity.pdbx_description
1 polymer ?
#
loop_
_entity_poly.entity_id
_entity_poly.type
_entity_poly.pdbx_seq_one_letter_code
_entity_poly.pdbx_strand_id
1 'polypeptide(L)' 'MHHVCYEVDDIMAARDHLLKEGARVLGNGEPKIGAHGKPVLFLHPKDFNGCLVELEQV' A
#
# COMPACT_ATOMS: atom_id res chain seq x y z
N MET A 1 -11.26 10.40 -7.27
CA MET A 1 -10.37 9.81 -6.26
C MET A 1 -8.92 10.13 -6.62
N HIS A 2 -8.15 10.61 -5.67
CA HIS A 2 -6.72 10.83 -5.88
C HIS A 2 -5.95 9.53 -5.65
N HIS A 3 -4.82 9.41 -6.31
CA HIS A 3 -3.95 8.25 -6.22
C HIS A 3 -2.52 8.71 -6.00
N VAL A 4 -1.88 8.20 -4.96
CA VAL A 4 -0.47 8.51 -4.64
C VAL A 4 0.28 7.20 -4.49
N CYS A 5 1.44 7.10 -5.11
CA CYS A 5 2.32 5.93 -5.01
C CYS A 5 3.59 6.31 -4.25
N TYR A 6 3.91 5.56 -3.21
CA TYR A 6 5.16 5.71 -2.45
C TYR A 6 6.06 4.52 -2.68
N GLU A 7 7.34 4.77 -2.90
CA GLU A 7 8.34 3.71 -2.97
C GLU A 7 8.84 3.39 -1.56
N VAL A 8 8.97 2.09 -1.26
CA VAL A 8 9.43 1.62 0.04
C VAL A 8 10.54 0.57 -0.16
N ASP A 9 11.42 0.47 0.83
CA ASP A 9 12.52 -0.49 0.78
C ASP A 9 12.05 -1.91 1.11
N ASP A 10 11.09 -2.05 2.01
CA ASP A 10 10.57 -3.33 2.46
C ASP A 10 9.06 -3.22 2.60
N ILE A 11 8.34 -3.74 1.60
CA ILE A 11 6.89 -3.59 1.54
C ILE A 11 6.19 -4.37 2.66
N MET A 12 6.73 -5.50 3.09
CA MET A 12 6.12 -6.28 4.18
C MET A 12 6.25 -5.56 5.51
N ALA A 13 7.40 -4.94 5.76
CA ALA A 13 7.59 -4.15 6.97
C ALA A 13 6.71 -2.91 6.96
N ALA A 14 6.59 -2.24 5.81
CA ALA A 14 5.70 -1.08 5.66
C ALA A 14 4.24 -1.47 5.89
N ARG A 15 3.80 -2.60 5.32
CA ARG A 15 2.45 -3.12 5.53
C ARG A 15 2.18 -3.37 7.01
N ASP A 16 3.08 -4.08 7.67
CA ASP A 16 2.91 -4.43 9.08
C ASP A 16 2.85 -3.20 9.97
N HIS A 17 3.69 -2.20 9.68
CA HIS A 17 3.67 -0.94 10.41
C HIS A 17 2.32 -0.22 10.26
N LEU A 18 1.81 -0.13 9.04
CA LEU A 18 0.55 0.56 8.77
C LEU A 18 -0.65 -0.18 9.37
N LEU A 19 -0.65 -1.51 9.32
CA LEU A 19 -1.70 -2.29 9.96
C LEU A 19 -1.71 -2.06 11.47
N LYS A 20 -0.54 -1.97 12.07
CA LYS A 20 -0.41 -1.69 13.50
C LYS A 20 -0.96 -0.31 13.85
N GLU A 21 -0.83 0.65 12.94
CA GLU A 21 -1.35 2.01 13.12
C GLU A 21 -2.84 2.14 12.80
N GLY A 22 -3.49 1.05 12.39
CA GLY A 22 -4.92 1.03 12.13
C GLY A 22 -5.33 1.21 10.68
N ALA A 23 -4.39 1.30 9.76
CA ALA A 23 -4.71 1.38 8.34
C ALA A 23 -5.19 0.02 7.81
N ARG A 24 -5.97 0.05 6.74
CA ARG A 24 -6.50 -1.15 6.11
C ARG A 24 -5.87 -1.37 4.74
N VAL A 25 -5.41 -2.59 4.49
CA VAL A 25 -4.86 -2.98 3.20
C VAL A 25 -5.98 -3.61 2.37
N LEU A 26 -6.10 -3.17 1.11
CA LEU A 26 -7.10 -3.71 0.21
C LEU A 26 -6.75 -5.15 -0.21
N GLY A 27 -7.77 -5.93 -0.55
CA GLY A 27 -7.61 -7.32 -0.94
C GLY A 27 -7.29 -8.21 0.25
N ASN A 28 -6.40 -9.18 0.05
CA ASN A 28 -6.04 -10.16 1.07
C ASN A 28 -4.84 -9.74 1.93
N GLY A 29 -4.35 -8.52 1.75
CA GLY A 29 -3.19 -8.02 2.50
C GLY A 29 -1.84 -8.51 1.98
N GLU A 30 -1.81 -9.23 0.88
CA GLU A 30 -0.59 -9.74 0.29
C GLU A 30 -0.12 -8.86 -0.87
N PRO A 31 1.18 -8.58 -0.98
CA PRO A 31 1.69 -7.83 -2.13
C PRO A 31 1.42 -8.55 -3.45
N LYS A 32 1.14 -7.77 -4.48
CA LYS A 32 0.97 -8.29 -5.84
C LYS A 32 1.98 -7.61 -6.75
N ILE A 33 2.28 -8.24 -7.88
CA ILE A 33 3.19 -7.63 -8.85
C ILE A 33 2.43 -6.56 -9.63
N GLY A 34 2.93 -5.34 -9.55
CA GLY A 34 2.34 -4.20 -10.24
C GLY A 34 2.88 -3.97 -11.65
N ALA A 35 2.53 -2.81 -12.21
CA ALA A 35 2.84 -2.48 -13.59
C ALA A 35 4.35 -2.44 -13.88
N HIS A 36 5.17 -2.14 -12.88
CA HIS A 36 6.62 -2.07 -13.04
C HIS A 36 7.32 -3.39 -12.71
N GLY A 37 6.57 -4.49 -12.54
CA GLY A 37 7.13 -5.78 -12.19
C GLY A 37 7.63 -5.89 -10.75
N LYS A 38 7.21 -4.97 -9.90
CA LYS A 38 7.64 -4.90 -8.49
C LYS A 38 6.44 -5.15 -7.58
N PRO A 39 6.66 -5.67 -6.34
CA PRO A 39 5.56 -5.85 -5.40
C PRO A 39 4.88 -4.53 -5.05
N VAL A 40 3.55 -4.55 -5.03
CA VAL A 40 2.74 -3.38 -4.68
C VAL A 40 1.63 -3.78 -3.72
N LEU A 41 1.19 -2.81 -2.90
CA LEU A 41 0.03 -2.91 -2.03
C LEU A 41 -0.78 -1.63 -2.16
N PHE A 42 -2.11 -1.76 -1.99
CA PHE A 42 -3.01 -0.62 -1.96
C PHE A 42 -3.64 -0.50 -0.58
N LEU A 43 -3.74 0.73 -0.09
CA LEU A 43 -4.34 1.04 1.20
C LEU A 43 -5.72 1.66 0.99
N HIS A 44 -6.65 1.42 1.94
CA HIS A 44 -8.02 1.85 1.80
C HIS A 44 -8.13 3.38 1.78
N PRO A 45 -8.85 3.98 0.79
CA PRO A 45 -8.95 5.43 0.68
C PRO A 45 -9.55 6.11 1.92
N LYS A 46 -10.41 5.43 2.67
CA LYS A 46 -11.04 6.00 3.87
C LYS A 46 -10.02 6.40 4.93
N ASP A 47 -8.88 5.72 4.97
CA ASP A 47 -7.85 6.00 5.97
C ASP A 47 -6.94 7.16 5.54
N PHE A 48 -7.13 7.68 4.32
CA PHE A 48 -6.28 8.71 3.73
C PHE A 48 -7.11 9.80 3.05
N ASN A 49 -8.23 10.19 3.67
CA ASN A 49 -9.10 11.28 3.20
C ASN A 49 -9.56 11.11 1.75
N GLY A 50 -9.90 9.89 1.36
CA GLY A 50 -10.37 9.60 0.01
C GLY A 50 -9.26 9.41 -1.02
N CYS A 51 -7.99 9.42 -0.60
CA CYS A 51 -6.85 9.19 -1.47
C CYS A 51 -6.50 7.70 -1.49
N LEU A 52 -6.41 7.11 -2.67
CA LEU A 52 -5.90 5.74 -2.81
C LEU A 52 -4.38 5.79 -2.70
N VAL A 53 -3.84 5.10 -1.71
CA VAL A 53 -2.40 5.05 -1.48
C VAL A 53 -1.87 3.69 -1.95
N GLU A 54 -0.86 3.74 -2.81
CA GLU A 54 -0.15 2.57 -3.30
C GLU A 54 1.26 2.56 -2.71
N LEU A 55 1.71 1.40 -2.24
CA LEU A 55 3.11 1.19 -1.86
C LEU A 55 3.76 0.31 -2.91
N GLU A 56 4.94 0.70 -3.37
CA GLU A 56 5.70 -0.07 -4.35
C GLU A 56 7.10 -0.32 -3.79
N GLN A 57 7.52 -1.58 -3.79
CA GLN A 57 8.87 -1.92 -3.35
C GLN A 57 9.90 -1.56 -4.41
N VAL A 58 10.96 -0.92 -3.99
CA VAL A 58 12.07 -0.57 -4.88
C VAL A 58 12.89 -1.79 -5.32
#